data_9c93a17fa159f67d5aa4c2b4ed865d72
#
_entry.id   9c93a17fa159f67d5aa4c2b4ed865d72
#
_cell.length_a   1.000
_cell.length_b   1.000
_cell.length_c   1.000
_cell.angle_alpha   90.00
_cell.angle_beta   90.00
_cell.angle_gamma   90.00
#
_symmetry.space_group_name_H-M   'P 1'
#
loop_
_entity.id
_entity.type
_entity.pdbx_description
1 polymer ?
#
loop_
_entity_poly.entity_id
_entity_poly.type
_entity_poly.pdbx_seq_one_letter_code
_entity_poly.pdbx_strand_id
1 'polypeptide(L)'
;MSGPEVHHLFHAPIADHSFSSDRQTLAIAKENNVELYQKSGSRFTLKDELKGHDKTVTGVDIAPNSGMIVTCSQDRNAYVWEPSPTGWKPTLVLLRINRAATFVRWSPSERKFAVGSGARLIAVCYFEEENDWWVSKHLKKPIRSTVTTLAWHPNSVLLAAGSTDSHARVFSGFVKGVDERPEASAWGERLPFNTVCGEYLNDSAGWVHAVSFSPGGDALAFAGHDSSITVVYPGGPDAPPRAMLSIPTQTLPFTSLIWNGEAEIIAAGYDCEAFRFRGGEAGWEMVGGVEAKTRPSLGAGAREESALHMFKQMDLRGKAKDDTRLNTTHQNTINTVRVFEGSADGVKKFSTSGVDGRLVIWTL
;
A
#
# COMPACT_ATOMS: atom_id res chain seq x y z
N MET A 1 8.68 -9.07 25.20
CA MET A 1 8.62 -8.88 23.75
C MET A 1 9.84 -8.07 23.34
N SER A 2 10.59 -8.49 22.31
CA SER A 2 11.67 -7.70 21.76
C SER A 2 11.08 -6.44 21.11
N GLY A 3 11.72 -5.28 21.32
CA GLY A 3 11.29 -4.03 20.68
C GLY A 3 11.35 -4.11 19.14
N PRO A 4 10.82 -3.09 18.42
CA PRO A 4 10.87 -3.06 16.97
C PRO A 4 12.31 -3.02 16.46
N GLU A 5 12.56 -3.70 15.33
CA GLU A 5 13.86 -3.67 14.64
C GLU A 5 13.89 -2.45 13.71
N VAL A 6 14.74 -1.46 14.02
CA VAL A 6 14.80 -0.17 13.32
C VAL A 6 16.03 -0.09 12.44
N HIS A 7 15.83 0.16 11.14
CA HIS A 7 16.90 0.37 10.17
C HIS A 7 16.88 1.81 9.67
N HIS A 8 17.90 2.58 9.99
CA HIS A 8 18.14 3.90 9.40
C HIS A 8 18.93 3.71 8.12
N LEU A 9 18.26 3.68 6.98
CA LEU A 9 18.92 3.44 5.71
C LEU A 9 19.47 4.73 5.11
N PHE A 10 18.73 5.83 5.24
CA PHE A 10 19.15 7.16 4.77
C PHE A 10 18.29 8.28 5.39
N HIS A 11 18.64 9.53 5.09
CA HIS A 11 17.92 10.73 5.56
C HIS A 11 16.90 11.29 4.53
N ALA A 12 16.70 10.59 3.41
CA ALA A 12 15.73 10.96 2.39
C ALA A 12 14.42 10.17 2.56
N PRO A 13 13.27 10.71 2.11
CA PRO A 13 12.00 10.01 2.15
C PRO A 13 12.02 8.69 1.37
N ILE A 14 11.42 7.64 1.96
CA ILE A 14 11.11 6.39 1.28
C ILE A 14 9.70 6.51 0.70
N ALA A 15 9.57 6.40 -0.62
CA ALA A 15 8.26 6.44 -1.28
C ALA A 15 7.50 5.12 -1.11
N ASP A 16 8.17 3.99 -1.31
CA ASP A 16 7.63 2.64 -1.18
C ASP A 16 8.77 1.65 -0.94
N HIS A 17 8.45 0.47 -0.37
CA HIS A 17 9.41 -0.62 -0.20
C HIS A 17 8.76 -1.98 -0.49
N SER A 18 9.55 -2.96 -0.91
CA SER A 18 9.09 -4.34 -1.09
C SER A 18 10.18 -5.34 -0.74
N PHE A 19 9.78 -6.50 -0.20
CA PHE A 19 10.68 -7.59 0.13
C PHE A 19 10.50 -8.77 -0.82
N SER A 20 11.59 -9.46 -1.12
CA SER A 20 11.53 -10.81 -1.70
C SER A 20 10.81 -11.79 -0.76
N SER A 21 10.29 -12.89 -1.30
CA SER A 21 9.57 -13.90 -0.49
C SER A 21 10.43 -14.51 0.62
N ASP A 22 11.72 -14.68 0.40
CA ASP A 22 12.69 -15.16 1.38
C ASP A 22 13.16 -14.09 2.38
N ARG A 23 12.70 -12.83 2.23
CA ARG A 23 13.08 -11.67 3.06
C ARG A 23 14.57 -11.34 3.03
N GLN A 24 15.34 -11.87 2.08
CA GLN A 24 16.75 -11.57 1.94
C GLN A 24 17.01 -10.31 1.12
N THR A 25 16.14 -10.01 0.14
CA THR A 25 16.25 -8.81 -0.70
C THR A 25 15.16 -7.80 -0.31
N LEU A 26 15.58 -6.54 -0.17
CA LEU A 26 14.72 -5.39 0.07
C LEU A 26 14.91 -4.38 -1.06
N ALA A 27 13.84 -4.01 -1.74
CA ALA A 27 13.83 -2.94 -2.72
C ALA A 27 13.20 -1.68 -2.11
N ILE A 28 13.83 -0.53 -2.28
CA ILE A 28 13.39 0.77 -1.76
C ILE A 28 13.33 1.80 -2.88
N ALA A 29 12.14 2.36 -3.09
CA ALA A 29 11.95 3.49 -3.99
C ALA A 29 12.41 4.79 -3.31
N LYS A 30 13.46 5.39 -3.86
CA LYS A 30 14.09 6.61 -3.36
C LYS A 30 14.42 7.54 -4.51
N GLU A 31 13.93 8.76 -4.47
CA GLU A 31 14.15 9.74 -5.54
C GLU A 31 13.80 9.15 -6.92
N ASN A 32 14.72 9.13 -7.87
CA ASN A 32 14.51 8.59 -9.22
C ASN A 32 15.05 7.15 -9.42
N ASN A 33 15.53 6.51 -8.37
CA ASN A 33 16.13 5.17 -8.40
C ASN A 33 15.44 4.21 -7.44
N VAL A 34 15.75 2.92 -7.58
CA VAL A 34 15.42 1.89 -6.59
C VAL A 34 16.71 1.28 -6.06
N GLU A 35 16.93 1.39 -4.77
CA GLU A 35 18.06 0.76 -4.09
C GLU A 35 17.69 -0.65 -3.64
N LEU A 36 18.55 -1.61 -3.94
CA LEU A 36 18.42 -3.01 -3.54
C LEU A 36 19.37 -3.33 -2.40
N TYR A 37 18.81 -3.79 -1.30
CA TYR A 37 19.56 -4.17 -0.11
C TYR A 37 19.50 -5.68 0.08
N GLN A 38 20.63 -6.25 0.52
CA GLN A 38 20.73 -7.64 0.93
C GLN A 38 20.78 -7.72 2.45
N LYS A 39 20.00 -8.62 3.04
CA LYS A 39 20.04 -8.89 4.46
C LYS A 39 21.34 -9.62 4.82
N SER A 40 22.07 -9.12 5.80
CA SER A 40 23.28 -9.71 6.37
C SER A 40 23.17 -9.70 7.89
N GLY A 41 22.80 -10.83 8.46
CA GLY A 41 22.45 -10.93 9.88
C GLY A 41 21.25 -10.05 10.24
N SER A 42 21.47 -9.07 11.11
CA SER A 42 20.45 -8.09 11.52
C SER A 42 20.48 -6.78 10.71
N ARG A 43 21.29 -6.69 9.67
CA ARG A 43 21.47 -5.44 8.89
C ARG A 43 21.11 -5.64 7.43
N PHE A 44 20.69 -4.57 6.78
CA PHE A 44 20.54 -4.47 5.33
C PHE A 44 21.72 -3.69 4.76
N THR A 45 22.43 -4.30 3.80
CA THR A 45 23.57 -3.68 3.11
C THR A 45 23.20 -3.42 1.66
N LEU A 46 23.51 -2.23 1.16
CA LEU A 46 23.26 -1.87 -0.24
C LEU A 46 24.06 -2.82 -1.14
N LYS A 47 23.36 -3.47 -2.08
CA LYS A 47 23.93 -4.43 -3.02
C LYS A 47 23.92 -3.91 -4.44
N ASP A 48 22.84 -3.24 -4.85
CA ASP A 48 22.64 -2.80 -6.22
C ASP A 48 21.72 -1.59 -6.28
N GLU A 49 21.66 -0.94 -7.44
CA GLU A 49 20.81 0.22 -7.68
C GLU A 49 20.20 0.14 -9.09
N LEU A 50 18.87 0.15 -9.17
CA LEU A 50 18.14 0.11 -10.42
C LEU A 50 17.95 1.55 -10.94
N LYS A 51 18.63 1.88 -12.02
CA LYS A 51 18.63 3.21 -12.67
C LYS A 51 17.93 3.11 -14.03
N GLY A 52 16.94 3.97 -14.26
CA GLY A 52 16.22 4.00 -15.54
C GLY A 52 15.12 5.05 -15.59
N HIS A 53 14.64 5.49 -14.43
CA HIS A 53 13.62 6.53 -14.35
C HIS A 53 14.22 7.94 -14.38
N ASP A 54 13.57 8.85 -15.11
CA ASP A 54 13.97 10.25 -15.21
C ASP A 54 13.40 11.15 -14.10
N LYS A 55 12.42 10.63 -13.34
CA LYS A 55 11.74 11.34 -12.25
C LYS A 55 11.52 10.42 -11.07
N THR A 56 11.01 10.99 -9.98
CA THR A 56 10.73 10.28 -8.73
C THR A 56 9.98 8.98 -8.96
N VAL A 57 10.54 7.89 -8.46
CA VAL A 57 9.91 6.57 -8.38
C VAL A 57 8.85 6.62 -7.28
N THR A 58 7.61 6.31 -7.64
CA THR A 58 6.45 6.41 -6.76
C THR A 58 6.01 5.06 -6.18
N GLY A 59 6.47 3.97 -6.76
CA GLY A 59 6.14 2.64 -6.27
C GLY A 59 7.13 1.58 -6.76
N VAL A 60 7.29 0.54 -5.95
CA VAL A 60 8.10 -0.64 -6.23
C VAL A 60 7.42 -1.89 -5.69
N ASP A 61 7.48 -2.98 -6.43
CA ASP A 61 6.97 -4.26 -5.96
C ASP A 61 7.79 -5.44 -6.49
N ILE A 62 8.10 -6.40 -5.63
CA ILE A 62 8.85 -7.62 -5.97
C ILE A 62 7.85 -8.76 -6.11
N ALA A 63 7.86 -9.43 -7.25
CA ALA A 63 7.08 -10.63 -7.49
C ALA A 63 7.57 -11.78 -6.59
N PRO A 64 6.70 -12.42 -5.82
CA PRO A 64 7.12 -13.35 -4.77
C PRO A 64 7.76 -14.64 -5.28
N ASN A 65 7.40 -15.12 -6.48
CA ASN A 65 7.91 -16.38 -7.03
C ASN A 65 9.03 -16.16 -8.04
N SER A 66 8.82 -15.26 -9.01
CA SER A 66 9.82 -14.98 -10.06
C SER A 66 10.96 -14.07 -9.60
N GLY A 67 10.75 -13.29 -8.53
CA GLY A 67 11.70 -12.29 -8.08
C GLY A 67 11.83 -11.07 -9.00
N MET A 68 11.03 -10.98 -10.06
CA MET A 68 10.97 -9.79 -10.92
C MET A 68 10.55 -8.57 -10.10
N ILE A 69 11.13 -7.43 -10.41
CA ILE A 69 10.78 -6.16 -9.75
C ILE A 69 10.03 -5.29 -10.75
N VAL A 70 8.91 -4.70 -10.33
CA VAL A 70 8.23 -3.66 -11.09
C VAL A 70 8.38 -2.33 -10.39
N THR A 71 8.63 -1.28 -11.16
CA THR A 71 8.72 0.10 -10.69
C THR A 71 7.85 1.01 -11.52
N CYS A 72 7.33 2.09 -10.92
CA CYS A 72 6.64 3.15 -11.64
C CYS A 72 7.08 4.52 -11.16
N SER A 73 6.96 5.54 -12.02
CA SER A 73 7.51 6.86 -11.74
C SER A 73 6.64 8.01 -12.26
N GLN A 74 6.91 9.19 -11.74
CA GLN A 74 6.36 10.46 -12.25
C GLN A 74 6.77 10.76 -13.69
N ASP A 75 7.73 10.04 -14.27
CA ASP A 75 8.09 10.10 -15.70
C ASP A 75 7.05 9.46 -16.62
N ARG A 76 5.98 8.87 -16.06
CA ARG A 76 4.83 8.24 -16.74
C ARG A 76 5.14 6.87 -17.32
N ASN A 77 6.22 6.25 -16.91
CA ASN A 77 6.65 4.92 -17.31
C ASN A 77 6.63 3.94 -16.13
N ALA A 78 6.69 2.67 -16.48
CA ALA A 78 7.05 1.59 -15.57
C ALA A 78 8.23 0.81 -16.18
N TYR A 79 9.00 0.16 -15.34
CA TYR A 79 10.00 -0.82 -15.73
C TYR A 79 9.71 -2.14 -15.06
N VAL A 80 9.92 -3.23 -15.80
CA VAL A 80 10.07 -4.57 -15.24
C VAL A 80 11.55 -4.91 -15.27
N TRP A 81 12.09 -5.30 -14.13
CA TRP A 81 13.48 -5.66 -13.93
C TRP A 81 13.57 -7.17 -13.72
N GLU A 82 14.21 -7.86 -14.65
CA GLU A 82 14.41 -9.30 -14.61
C GLU A 82 15.78 -9.62 -14.01
N PRO A 83 15.88 -10.56 -13.04
CA PRO A 83 17.18 -10.99 -12.55
C PRO A 83 17.96 -11.70 -13.66
N SER A 84 19.21 -11.34 -13.81
CA SER A 84 20.11 -11.95 -14.81
C SER A 84 21.48 -12.26 -14.17
N PRO A 85 22.31 -13.13 -14.80
CA PRO A 85 23.65 -13.45 -14.27
C PRO A 85 24.57 -12.24 -14.13
N THR A 86 24.33 -11.17 -14.90
CA THR A 86 25.14 -9.95 -14.91
C THR A 86 24.51 -8.79 -14.14
N GLY A 87 23.41 -9.02 -13.42
CA GLY A 87 22.66 -8.00 -12.68
C GLY A 87 21.20 -7.98 -13.07
N TRP A 88 20.62 -6.81 -13.29
CA TRP A 88 19.21 -6.62 -13.60
C TRP A 88 19.00 -6.15 -15.04
N LYS A 89 18.15 -6.84 -15.78
CA LYS A 89 17.75 -6.46 -17.16
C LYS A 89 16.48 -5.60 -17.09
N PRO A 90 16.56 -4.30 -17.43
CA PRO A 90 15.38 -3.42 -17.48
C PRO A 90 14.59 -3.64 -18.78
N THR A 91 13.26 -3.74 -18.64
CA THR A 91 12.32 -3.70 -19.76
C THR A 91 11.35 -2.54 -19.53
N LEU A 92 11.37 -1.56 -20.44
CA LEU A 92 10.47 -0.41 -20.38
C LEU A 92 9.04 -0.84 -20.72
N VAL A 93 8.10 -0.45 -19.87
CA VAL A 93 6.66 -0.69 -20.10
C VAL A 93 5.96 0.62 -20.39
N LEU A 94 5.49 0.78 -21.61
CA LEU A 94 4.77 1.97 -22.03
C LEU A 94 3.34 1.99 -21.48
N LEU A 95 3.13 2.74 -20.42
CA LEU A 95 1.82 2.86 -19.75
C LEU A 95 0.80 3.64 -20.58
N ARG A 96 1.23 4.41 -21.57
CA ARG A 96 0.38 5.30 -22.41
C ARG A 96 -0.49 6.25 -21.59
N ILE A 97 0.08 6.82 -20.54
CA ILE A 97 -0.55 7.80 -19.66
C ILE A 97 0.08 9.18 -19.86
N ASN A 98 -0.70 10.25 -19.61
CA ASN A 98 -0.27 11.64 -19.79
C ASN A 98 0.00 12.39 -18.47
N ARG A 99 -0.12 11.70 -17.34
CA ARG A 99 0.17 12.21 -15.99
C ARG A 99 1.02 11.17 -15.24
N ALA A 100 1.61 11.58 -14.12
CA ALA A 100 2.44 10.74 -13.27
C ALA A 100 1.79 9.38 -12.95
N ALA A 101 2.56 8.31 -12.96
CA ALA A 101 2.20 7.09 -12.26
C ALA A 101 2.32 7.32 -10.75
N THR A 102 1.44 6.71 -9.96
CA THR A 102 1.30 7.00 -8.53
C THR A 102 1.53 5.77 -7.66
N PHE A 103 1.27 4.58 -8.18
CA PHE A 103 1.31 3.35 -7.41
C PHE A 103 1.44 2.13 -8.32
N VAL A 104 2.11 1.06 -7.88
CA VAL A 104 2.26 -0.17 -8.65
C VAL A 104 2.19 -1.40 -7.76
N ARG A 105 1.50 -2.47 -8.24
CA ARG A 105 1.48 -3.79 -7.57
C ARG A 105 1.39 -4.92 -8.58
N TRP A 106 2.17 -5.98 -8.36
CA TRP A 106 2.00 -7.26 -9.02
C TRP A 106 0.67 -7.92 -8.64
N SER A 107 0.04 -8.62 -9.58
CA SER A 107 -1.03 -9.55 -9.23
C SER A 107 -0.46 -10.76 -8.48
N PRO A 108 -1.24 -11.42 -7.62
CA PRO A 108 -0.78 -12.64 -6.92
C PRO A 108 -0.27 -13.74 -7.85
N SER A 109 -0.84 -13.85 -9.07
CA SER A 109 -0.38 -14.79 -10.10
C SER A 109 0.91 -14.39 -10.81
N GLU A 110 1.40 -13.16 -10.62
CA GLU A 110 2.55 -12.55 -11.28
C GLU A 110 2.45 -12.44 -12.82
N ARG A 111 1.33 -12.85 -13.40
CA ARG A 111 1.11 -12.76 -14.86
C ARG A 111 0.86 -11.34 -15.34
N LYS A 112 0.55 -10.42 -14.42
CA LYS A 112 0.29 -9.02 -14.70
C LYS A 112 0.54 -8.13 -13.48
N PHE A 113 0.63 -6.83 -13.72
CA PHE A 113 0.68 -5.82 -12.67
C PHE A 113 -0.22 -4.65 -13.02
N ALA A 114 -0.56 -3.84 -12.02
CA ALA A 114 -1.38 -2.65 -12.20
C ALA A 114 -0.65 -1.40 -11.75
N VAL A 115 -0.83 -0.32 -12.50
CA VAL A 115 -0.27 1.00 -12.21
C VAL A 115 -1.39 2.02 -12.11
N GLY A 116 -1.50 2.66 -10.94
CA GLY A 116 -2.37 3.82 -10.73
C GLY A 116 -1.75 5.08 -11.31
N SER A 117 -2.58 6.05 -11.70
CA SER A 117 -2.07 7.29 -12.28
C SER A 117 -2.91 8.53 -11.97
N GLY A 118 -2.26 9.69 -12.06
CA GLY A 118 -2.94 11.01 -12.08
C GLY A 118 -3.76 11.27 -13.36
N ALA A 119 -3.69 10.38 -14.35
CA ALA A 119 -4.44 10.46 -15.59
C ALA A 119 -5.90 9.97 -15.47
N ARG A 120 -6.40 9.73 -14.25
CA ARG A 120 -7.75 9.21 -13.97
C ARG A 120 -7.98 7.85 -14.61
N LEU A 121 -6.98 7.00 -14.54
CA LEU A 121 -7.01 5.64 -15.06
C LEU A 121 -6.02 4.74 -14.34
N ILE A 122 -6.24 3.44 -14.48
CA ILE A 122 -5.32 2.40 -14.06
C ILE A 122 -4.84 1.67 -15.32
N ALA A 123 -3.53 1.47 -15.44
CA ALA A 123 -2.95 0.63 -16.47
C ALA A 123 -2.75 -0.79 -15.93
N VAL A 124 -3.43 -1.76 -16.49
CA VAL A 124 -3.20 -3.20 -16.21
C VAL A 124 -2.25 -3.68 -17.31
N CYS A 125 -1.07 -4.12 -16.89
CA CYS A 125 0.02 -4.51 -17.78
C CYS A 125 0.26 -6.02 -17.71
N TYR A 126 0.45 -6.66 -18.83
CA TYR A 126 0.74 -8.08 -18.97
C TYR A 126 1.72 -8.31 -20.12
N PHE A 127 2.48 -9.40 -20.03
CA PHE A 127 3.43 -9.78 -21.06
C PHE A 127 2.70 -10.51 -22.19
N GLU A 128 2.98 -10.15 -23.44
CA GLU A 128 2.44 -10.75 -24.65
C GLU A 128 3.56 -11.53 -25.35
N GLU A 129 3.55 -12.85 -25.17
CA GLU A 129 4.62 -13.74 -25.62
C GLU A 129 4.83 -13.70 -27.14
N GLU A 130 3.75 -13.56 -27.93
CA GLU A 130 3.83 -13.51 -29.39
C GLU A 130 4.66 -12.34 -29.91
N ASN A 131 4.63 -11.22 -29.19
CA ASN A 131 5.31 -9.98 -29.58
C ASN A 131 6.53 -9.66 -28.72
N ASP A 132 6.81 -10.46 -27.68
CA ASP A 132 7.92 -10.28 -26.73
C ASP A 132 7.94 -8.90 -26.08
N TRP A 133 6.77 -8.41 -25.65
CA TRP A 133 6.67 -7.13 -24.97
C TRP A 133 5.55 -7.03 -23.94
N TRP A 134 5.63 -6.03 -23.08
CA TRP A 134 4.59 -5.68 -22.13
C TRP A 134 3.53 -4.78 -22.77
N VAL A 135 2.27 -5.20 -22.68
CA VAL A 135 1.08 -4.46 -23.16
C VAL A 135 0.35 -3.86 -21.99
N SER A 136 -0.20 -2.65 -22.15
CA SER A 136 -1.05 -2.00 -21.15
C SER A 136 -2.49 -1.84 -21.63
N LYS A 137 -3.46 -2.30 -20.84
CA LYS A 137 -4.90 -2.03 -20.98
C LYS A 137 -5.36 -1.08 -19.87
N HIS A 138 -6.31 -0.21 -20.18
CA HIS A 138 -6.72 0.84 -19.25
C HIS A 138 -8.11 0.60 -18.66
N LEU A 139 -8.22 0.71 -17.33
CA LEU A 139 -9.46 0.91 -16.60
C LEU A 139 -9.65 2.42 -16.43
N LYS A 140 -10.75 2.99 -16.94
CA LYS A 140 -10.94 4.45 -16.97
C LYS A 140 -12.18 4.93 -16.23
N LYS A 141 -13.34 4.55 -16.74
CA LYS A 141 -14.62 4.95 -16.13
C LYS A 141 -15.00 3.96 -15.02
N PRO A 142 -15.53 4.46 -13.87
CA PRO A 142 -15.96 5.83 -13.57
C PRO A 142 -14.93 6.71 -12.84
N ILE A 143 -13.63 6.40 -12.88
CA ILE A 143 -12.58 7.14 -12.16
C ILE A 143 -12.57 8.61 -12.61
N ARG A 144 -12.72 9.54 -11.66
CA ARG A 144 -12.83 11.00 -11.92
C ARG A 144 -11.61 11.81 -11.55
N SER A 145 -10.71 11.23 -10.73
CA SER A 145 -9.51 11.93 -10.25
C SER A 145 -8.30 10.99 -10.13
N THR A 146 -7.22 11.43 -9.49
CA THR A 146 -5.99 10.68 -9.29
C THR A 146 -6.24 9.37 -8.55
N VAL A 147 -5.74 8.27 -9.07
CA VAL A 147 -5.66 6.99 -8.36
C VAL A 147 -4.50 7.05 -7.37
N THR A 148 -4.76 6.85 -6.10
CA THR A 148 -3.78 6.96 -5.00
C THR A 148 -3.19 5.62 -4.62
N THR A 149 -3.96 4.54 -4.72
CA THR A 149 -3.61 3.22 -4.22
C THR A 149 -4.31 2.12 -5.00
N LEU A 150 -3.72 0.93 -5.00
CA LEU A 150 -4.23 -0.27 -5.66
C LEU A 150 -4.02 -1.49 -4.78
N ALA A 151 -4.95 -2.44 -4.84
CA ALA A 151 -4.78 -3.77 -4.24
C ALA A 151 -5.42 -4.83 -5.14
N TRP A 152 -4.68 -5.90 -5.42
CA TRP A 152 -5.22 -7.05 -6.11
C TRP A 152 -5.98 -7.95 -5.14
N HIS A 153 -7.08 -8.48 -5.62
CA HIS A 153 -7.79 -9.58 -4.97
C HIS A 153 -6.97 -10.88 -5.07
N PRO A 154 -7.06 -11.82 -4.11
CA PRO A 154 -6.36 -13.11 -4.17
C PRO A 154 -6.54 -13.89 -5.48
N ASN A 155 -7.69 -13.75 -6.15
CA ASN A 155 -7.94 -14.40 -7.45
C ASN A 155 -7.17 -13.79 -8.63
N SER A 156 -6.37 -12.75 -8.44
CA SER A 156 -5.59 -12.05 -9.46
C SER A 156 -6.41 -11.38 -10.59
N VAL A 157 -7.74 -11.39 -10.49
CA VAL A 157 -8.64 -10.83 -11.51
C VAL A 157 -9.25 -9.52 -11.05
N LEU A 158 -9.72 -9.46 -9.80
CA LEU A 158 -10.27 -8.22 -9.26
C LEU A 158 -9.18 -7.29 -8.76
N LEU A 159 -9.41 -6.01 -8.95
CA LEU A 159 -8.49 -4.94 -8.56
C LEU A 159 -9.26 -3.84 -7.84
N ALA A 160 -8.93 -3.61 -6.57
CA ALA A 160 -9.40 -2.46 -5.83
C ALA A 160 -8.53 -1.24 -6.10
N ALA A 161 -9.16 -0.07 -6.11
CA ALA A 161 -8.50 1.22 -6.31
C ALA A 161 -9.11 2.29 -5.42
N GLY A 162 -8.25 3.07 -4.76
CA GLY A 162 -8.62 4.32 -4.10
C GLY A 162 -8.28 5.53 -4.96
N SER A 163 -9.06 6.58 -4.82
CA SER A 163 -8.88 7.79 -5.63
C SER A 163 -9.16 9.06 -4.81
N THR A 164 -8.59 10.17 -5.28
CA THR A 164 -8.86 11.50 -4.73
C THR A 164 -10.25 12.04 -5.11
N ASP A 165 -11.07 11.26 -5.82
CA ASP A 165 -12.51 11.53 -6.02
C ASP A 165 -13.39 10.93 -4.90
N SER A 166 -12.76 10.57 -3.77
CA SER A 166 -13.40 10.06 -2.55
C SER A 166 -14.00 8.66 -2.65
N HIS A 167 -13.70 7.93 -3.71
CA HIS A 167 -14.23 6.58 -3.91
C HIS A 167 -13.17 5.51 -3.80
N ALA A 168 -13.54 4.41 -3.13
CA ALA A 168 -12.92 3.10 -3.28
C ALA A 168 -13.75 2.29 -4.30
N ARG A 169 -13.09 1.69 -5.29
CA ARG A 169 -13.75 0.94 -6.36
C ARG A 169 -13.11 -0.41 -6.55
N VAL A 170 -13.92 -1.39 -6.93
CA VAL A 170 -13.46 -2.71 -7.35
C VAL A 170 -13.76 -2.89 -8.83
N PHE A 171 -12.73 -3.23 -9.60
CA PHE A 171 -12.80 -3.45 -11.03
C PHE A 171 -12.43 -4.88 -11.39
N SER A 172 -12.96 -5.37 -12.51
CA SER A 172 -12.38 -6.53 -13.17
C SER A 172 -11.20 -6.11 -14.04
N GLY A 173 -10.03 -6.64 -13.70
CA GLY A 173 -8.82 -6.60 -14.53
C GLY A 173 -8.61 -7.89 -15.34
N PHE A 174 -9.67 -8.64 -15.64
CA PHE A 174 -9.60 -9.90 -16.37
C PHE A 174 -9.04 -9.72 -17.79
N VAL A 175 -7.97 -10.43 -18.11
CA VAL A 175 -7.36 -10.41 -19.46
C VAL A 175 -7.49 -11.81 -20.07
N LYS A 176 -8.32 -11.93 -21.12
CA LYS A 176 -8.51 -13.18 -21.85
C LYS A 176 -7.16 -13.64 -22.45
N GLY A 177 -6.83 -14.90 -22.23
CA GLY A 177 -5.56 -15.49 -22.70
C GLY A 177 -4.42 -15.40 -21.67
N VAL A 178 -4.55 -14.52 -20.67
CA VAL A 178 -3.60 -14.37 -19.55
C VAL A 178 -4.16 -14.99 -18.26
N ASP A 179 -5.41 -14.63 -17.95
CA ASP A 179 -6.09 -15.11 -16.74
C ASP A 179 -6.92 -16.36 -17.01
N GLU A 180 -6.92 -17.25 -16.05
CA GLU A 180 -7.93 -18.30 -15.94
C GLU A 180 -9.27 -17.67 -15.50
N ARG A 181 -10.37 -18.32 -15.89
CA ARG A 181 -11.69 -17.81 -15.47
C ARG A 181 -11.83 -17.99 -13.95
N PRO A 182 -12.05 -16.89 -13.20
CA PRO A 182 -12.18 -17.00 -11.75
C PRO A 182 -13.48 -17.73 -11.39
N GLU A 183 -13.47 -18.35 -10.22
CA GLU A 183 -14.68 -18.83 -9.58
C GLU A 183 -15.62 -17.66 -9.24
N ALA A 184 -16.92 -17.95 -9.08
CA ALA A 184 -17.87 -16.99 -8.59
C ALA A 184 -17.48 -16.47 -7.20
N SER A 185 -17.56 -15.17 -7.00
CA SER A 185 -17.24 -14.53 -5.73
C SER A 185 -18.35 -13.58 -5.29
N ALA A 186 -18.25 -13.06 -4.10
CA ALA A 186 -19.15 -12.01 -3.61
C ALA A 186 -19.16 -10.75 -4.51
N TRP A 187 -18.15 -10.58 -5.38
CA TRP A 187 -18.01 -9.47 -6.32
C TRP A 187 -18.61 -9.76 -7.71
N GLY A 188 -19.02 -11.01 -8.00
CA GLY A 188 -19.64 -11.43 -9.25
C GLY A 188 -19.04 -12.69 -9.86
N GLU A 189 -19.68 -13.19 -10.93
CA GLU A 189 -19.32 -14.42 -11.62
C GLU A 189 -18.66 -14.17 -12.97
N ARG A 190 -19.24 -13.27 -13.76
CA ARG A 190 -18.77 -12.92 -15.11
C ARG A 190 -18.21 -11.51 -15.08
N LEU A 191 -16.91 -11.42 -15.11
CA LEU A 191 -16.17 -10.19 -14.88
C LEU A 191 -15.30 -9.85 -16.10
N PRO A 192 -15.90 -9.42 -17.26
CA PRO A 192 -15.09 -8.96 -18.38
C PRO A 192 -14.26 -7.74 -17.96
N PHE A 193 -13.15 -7.50 -18.66
CA PHE A 193 -12.25 -6.38 -18.39
C PHE A 193 -13.01 -5.05 -18.28
N ASN A 194 -12.66 -4.23 -17.28
CA ASN A 194 -13.26 -2.93 -16.98
C ASN A 194 -14.71 -2.97 -16.43
N THR A 195 -15.20 -4.12 -15.98
CA THR A 195 -16.45 -4.18 -15.20
C THR A 195 -16.20 -3.55 -13.82
N VAL A 196 -17.10 -2.69 -13.38
CA VAL A 196 -17.14 -2.15 -12.01
C VAL A 196 -17.93 -3.12 -11.16
N CYS A 197 -17.28 -3.75 -10.18
CA CYS A 197 -17.87 -4.73 -9.27
C CYS A 197 -18.31 -4.12 -7.94
N GLY A 198 -17.86 -2.89 -7.66
CA GLY A 198 -18.24 -2.13 -6.48
C GLY A 198 -17.70 -0.70 -6.56
N GLU A 199 -18.49 0.24 -6.04
CA GLU A 199 -18.13 1.65 -5.93
C GLU A 199 -18.65 2.19 -4.60
N TYR A 200 -17.73 2.64 -3.73
CA TYR A 200 -18.02 3.04 -2.36
C TYR A 200 -17.48 4.44 -2.12
N LEU A 201 -18.39 5.34 -1.72
CA LEU A 201 -18.04 6.71 -1.35
C LEU A 201 -17.57 6.73 0.11
N ASN A 202 -16.50 7.46 0.39
CA ASN A 202 -16.17 7.84 1.75
C ASN A 202 -17.21 8.84 2.28
N ASP A 203 -17.77 8.59 3.46
CA ASP A 203 -18.89 9.38 4.03
C ASP A 203 -18.59 10.87 4.15
N SER A 204 -17.35 11.22 4.46
CA SER A 204 -16.88 12.62 4.57
C SER A 204 -16.38 13.19 3.24
N ALA A 205 -16.55 12.48 2.12
CA ALA A 205 -16.03 12.83 0.80
C ALA A 205 -14.51 13.13 0.80
N GLY A 206 -13.76 12.55 1.73
CA GLY A 206 -12.30 12.65 1.81
C GLY A 206 -11.61 11.73 0.81
N TRP A 207 -10.40 12.07 0.39
CA TRP A 207 -9.58 11.22 -0.48
C TRP A 207 -9.40 9.82 0.11
N VAL A 208 -9.39 8.79 -0.73
CA VAL A 208 -9.04 7.44 -0.31
C VAL A 208 -7.53 7.26 -0.46
N HIS A 209 -6.84 6.97 0.64
CA HIS A 209 -5.39 6.83 0.69
C HIS A 209 -4.90 5.38 0.55
N ALA A 210 -5.64 4.44 1.12
CA ALA A 210 -5.29 3.03 1.10
C ALA A 210 -6.50 2.16 0.83
N VAL A 211 -6.29 1.04 0.12
CA VAL A 211 -7.29 -0.02 -0.08
C VAL A 211 -6.62 -1.38 0.10
N SER A 212 -7.34 -2.37 0.63
CA SER A 212 -6.87 -3.76 0.69
C SER A 212 -8.05 -4.71 0.80
N PHE A 213 -7.99 -5.81 0.04
CA PHE A 213 -8.92 -6.93 0.25
C PHE A 213 -8.54 -7.71 1.50
N SER A 214 -9.55 -8.32 2.15
CA SER A 214 -9.30 -9.34 3.17
C SER A 214 -8.60 -10.56 2.56
N PRO A 215 -7.98 -11.44 3.37
CA PRO A 215 -7.27 -12.61 2.87
C PRO A 215 -8.11 -13.54 1.99
N GLY A 216 -9.36 -13.77 2.35
CA GLY A 216 -10.33 -14.53 1.54
C GLY A 216 -10.85 -13.75 0.31
N GLY A 217 -10.68 -12.44 0.31
CA GLY A 217 -11.18 -11.56 -0.75
C GLY A 217 -12.63 -11.14 -0.60
N ASP A 218 -13.34 -11.59 0.45
CA ASP A 218 -14.77 -11.35 0.64
C ASP A 218 -15.10 -9.99 1.28
N ALA A 219 -14.09 -9.24 1.70
CA ALA A 219 -14.23 -7.89 2.23
C ALA A 219 -13.17 -6.94 1.63
N LEU A 220 -13.50 -5.64 1.63
CA LEU A 220 -12.60 -4.56 1.22
C LEU A 220 -12.48 -3.55 2.35
N ALA A 221 -11.26 -3.26 2.79
CA ALA A 221 -10.99 -2.15 3.69
C ALA A 221 -10.39 -0.97 2.91
N PHE A 222 -10.77 0.26 3.29
CA PHE A 222 -10.14 1.47 2.77
C PHE A 222 -9.98 2.55 3.85
N ALA A 223 -8.95 3.36 3.71
CA ALA A 223 -8.64 4.49 4.60
C ALA A 223 -8.96 5.82 3.93
N GLY A 224 -9.72 6.66 4.61
CA GLY A 224 -10.10 8.00 4.17
C GLY A 224 -9.17 9.11 4.71
N HIS A 225 -9.16 10.26 4.02
CA HIS A 225 -8.45 11.45 4.49
C HIS A 225 -9.10 12.09 5.73
N ASP A 226 -10.30 11.68 6.06
CA ASP A 226 -11.04 12.04 7.27
C ASP A 226 -10.65 11.23 8.52
N SER A 227 -9.53 10.49 8.44
CA SER A 227 -9.05 9.61 9.51
C SER A 227 -9.98 8.43 9.81
N SER A 228 -10.83 8.04 8.87
CA SER A 228 -11.66 6.84 9.00
C SER A 228 -11.03 5.62 8.33
N ILE A 229 -11.35 4.44 8.88
CA ILE A 229 -11.21 3.15 8.21
C ILE A 229 -12.62 2.64 7.92
N THR A 230 -12.90 2.33 6.65
CA THR A 230 -14.18 1.74 6.25
C THR A 230 -13.97 0.32 5.77
N VAL A 231 -14.77 -0.62 6.26
CA VAL A 231 -14.79 -2.01 5.84
C VAL A 231 -16.11 -2.32 5.14
N VAL A 232 -16.02 -2.86 3.94
CA VAL A 232 -17.17 -3.17 3.07
C VAL A 232 -17.27 -4.69 2.89
N TYR A 233 -18.46 -5.21 3.13
CA TYR A 233 -18.86 -6.58 2.84
C TYR A 233 -19.84 -6.57 1.67
N PRO A 234 -19.43 -7.01 0.47
CA PRO A 234 -20.29 -6.92 -0.73
C PRO A 234 -21.56 -7.78 -0.59
N GLY A 235 -22.64 -7.34 -1.19
CA GLY A 235 -23.92 -8.05 -1.20
C GLY A 235 -24.11 -9.01 -2.38
N GLY A 236 -23.19 -8.99 -3.34
CA GLY A 236 -23.28 -9.71 -4.61
C GLY A 236 -23.40 -8.77 -5.81
N PRO A 237 -23.44 -9.31 -7.04
CA PRO A 237 -23.56 -8.53 -8.25
C PRO A 237 -24.81 -7.65 -8.22
N ASP A 238 -24.65 -6.38 -8.54
CA ASP A 238 -25.76 -5.38 -8.62
C ASP A 238 -26.58 -5.21 -7.32
N ALA A 239 -26.11 -5.76 -6.19
CA ALA A 239 -26.73 -5.61 -4.89
C ALA A 239 -25.97 -4.58 -4.02
N PRO A 240 -26.66 -3.87 -3.13
CA PRO A 240 -25.99 -3.04 -2.13
C PRO A 240 -25.11 -3.91 -1.23
N PRO A 241 -24.06 -3.36 -0.61
CA PRO A 241 -23.23 -4.12 0.33
C PRO A 241 -24.09 -4.64 1.50
N ARG A 242 -23.78 -5.84 1.99
CA ARG A 242 -24.39 -6.42 3.19
C ARG A 242 -24.12 -5.55 4.42
N ALA A 243 -22.89 -5.03 4.50
CA ALA A 243 -22.49 -4.07 5.49
C ALA A 243 -21.42 -3.13 4.94
N MET A 244 -21.46 -1.87 5.36
CA MET A 244 -20.42 -0.88 5.14
C MET A 244 -20.22 -0.17 6.49
N LEU A 245 -19.08 -0.47 7.13
CA LEU A 245 -18.80 -0.07 8.51
C LEU A 245 -17.64 0.93 8.51
N SER A 246 -17.92 2.17 8.88
CA SER A 246 -16.92 3.22 8.99
C SER A 246 -16.54 3.44 10.45
N ILE A 247 -15.24 3.43 10.73
CA ILE A 247 -14.65 3.62 12.05
C ILE A 247 -13.96 4.98 12.06
N PRO A 248 -14.60 6.03 12.56
CA PRO A 248 -13.96 7.33 12.73
C PRO A 248 -12.93 7.26 13.86
N THR A 249 -11.79 7.90 13.67
CA THR A 249 -10.74 7.94 14.68
C THR A 249 -10.40 9.37 15.10
N GLN A 250 -9.70 9.51 16.22
CA GLN A 250 -9.14 10.79 16.71
C GLN A 250 -7.69 11.00 16.23
N THR A 251 -7.21 10.14 15.34
CA THR A 251 -5.86 10.16 14.78
C THR A 251 -5.78 11.06 13.54
N LEU A 252 -4.58 11.23 12.99
CA LEU A 252 -4.36 11.74 11.65
C LEU A 252 -4.67 10.64 10.61
N PRO A 253 -4.87 10.98 9.31
CA PRO A 253 -5.21 10.00 8.28
C PRO A 253 -4.18 8.88 8.13
N PHE A 254 -4.66 7.70 7.74
CA PHE A 254 -3.85 6.53 7.43
C PHE A 254 -3.51 6.51 5.94
N THR A 255 -2.24 6.26 5.62
CA THR A 255 -1.72 6.21 4.25
C THR A 255 -1.62 4.80 3.69
N SER A 256 -1.53 3.80 4.58
CA SER A 256 -1.36 2.40 4.21
C SER A 256 -2.02 1.49 5.25
N LEU A 257 -2.53 0.34 4.79
CA LEU A 257 -3.13 -0.68 5.65
C LEU A 257 -2.88 -2.09 5.11
N ILE A 258 -2.87 -3.07 6.01
CA ILE A 258 -2.83 -4.50 5.73
C ILE A 258 -3.83 -5.23 6.61
N TRP A 259 -4.28 -6.41 6.16
CA TRP A 259 -5.06 -7.33 6.97
C TRP A 259 -4.15 -8.29 7.75
N ASN A 260 -4.61 -8.69 8.93
CA ASN A 260 -4.07 -9.77 9.75
C ASN A 260 -5.20 -10.76 10.06
N GLY A 261 -5.39 -11.73 9.18
CA GLY A 261 -6.60 -12.55 9.13
C GLY A 261 -7.84 -11.75 8.75
N GLU A 262 -9.01 -12.35 8.85
CA GLU A 262 -10.29 -11.72 8.47
C GLU A 262 -10.84 -10.74 9.51
N ALA A 263 -10.26 -10.72 10.73
CA ALA A 263 -10.82 -10.01 11.86
C ALA A 263 -9.93 -8.87 12.40
N GLU A 264 -8.78 -8.60 11.76
CA GLU A 264 -7.89 -7.53 12.21
C GLU A 264 -7.27 -6.77 11.03
N ILE A 265 -7.16 -5.45 11.19
CA ILE A 265 -6.48 -4.55 10.25
C ILE A 265 -5.39 -3.80 11.00
N ILE A 266 -4.23 -3.63 10.35
CA ILE A 266 -3.13 -2.78 10.82
C ILE A 266 -3.02 -1.63 9.83
N ALA A 267 -3.11 -0.40 10.33
CA ALA A 267 -3.00 0.81 9.51
C ALA A 267 -2.00 1.79 10.11
N ALA A 268 -1.28 2.50 9.26
CA ALA A 268 -0.33 3.53 9.67
C ALA A 268 -0.36 4.73 8.71
N GLY A 269 0.08 5.88 9.18
CA GLY A 269 0.04 7.09 8.37
C GLY A 269 0.72 8.30 9.03
N TYR A 270 0.01 9.42 9.05
CA TYR A 270 0.53 10.71 9.48
C TYR A 270 0.82 10.82 10.99
N ASP A 271 0.25 9.95 11.82
CA ASP A 271 0.57 9.90 13.26
C ASP A 271 1.95 9.30 13.57
N CYS A 272 2.68 8.82 12.56
CA CYS A 272 4.00 8.21 12.73
C CYS A 272 3.98 6.93 13.59
N GLU A 273 2.80 6.33 13.79
CA GLU A 273 2.54 5.11 14.55
C GLU A 273 1.60 4.19 13.77
N ALA A 274 1.70 2.89 14.01
CA ALA A 274 0.76 1.91 13.48
C ALA A 274 -0.33 1.59 14.51
N PHE A 275 -1.58 1.46 14.04
CA PHE A 275 -2.76 1.18 14.87
C PHE A 275 -3.42 -0.13 14.44
N ARG A 276 -4.06 -0.78 15.38
CA ARG A 276 -4.80 -2.04 15.19
C ARG A 276 -6.29 -1.79 15.30
N PHE A 277 -7.03 -2.40 14.37
CA PHE A 277 -8.48 -2.42 14.34
C PHE A 277 -8.94 -3.86 14.36
N ARG A 278 -9.97 -4.18 15.13
CA ARG A 278 -10.55 -5.52 15.21
C ARG A 278 -12.04 -5.46 14.99
N GLY A 279 -12.55 -6.51 14.34
CA GLY A 279 -13.98 -6.59 14.12
C GLY A 279 -14.38 -7.68 13.12
N GLY A 280 -15.57 -7.50 12.59
CA GLY A 280 -16.21 -8.35 11.60
C GLY A 280 -17.45 -7.65 11.04
N GLU A 281 -18.31 -8.39 10.34
CA GLU A 281 -19.52 -7.83 9.70
C GLU A 281 -20.49 -7.17 10.70
N ALA A 282 -20.43 -7.55 12.00
CA ALA A 282 -21.26 -6.97 13.05
C ALA A 282 -20.74 -5.63 13.60
N GLY A 283 -19.47 -5.30 13.39
CA GLY A 283 -18.86 -4.06 13.87
C GLY A 283 -17.33 -4.12 13.90
N TRP A 284 -16.69 -2.97 13.84
CA TRP A 284 -15.26 -2.77 13.94
C TRP A 284 -14.92 -1.70 14.95
N GLU A 285 -13.79 -1.85 15.65
CA GLU A 285 -13.29 -0.90 16.61
C GLU A 285 -11.77 -0.73 16.51
N MET A 286 -11.26 0.43 16.89
CA MET A 286 -9.83 0.67 17.05
C MET A 286 -9.37 0.16 18.42
N VAL A 287 -8.44 -0.82 18.43
CA VAL A 287 -7.91 -1.42 19.64
C VAL A 287 -6.82 -0.54 20.28
N GLY A 288 -6.01 0.15 19.45
CA GLY A 288 -4.93 1.02 19.90
C GLY A 288 -3.68 0.95 19.04
N GLY A 289 -2.61 1.64 19.45
CA GLY A 289 -1.31 1.63 18.79
C GLY A 289 -0.57 0.31 18.98
N VAL A 290 0.30 0.01 18.00
CA VAL A 290 1.18 -1.18 18.06
C VAL A 290 2.37 -0.94 19.00
N GLU A 291 2.84 0.29 19.11
CA GLU A 291 3.91 0.63 20.01
C GLU A 291 3.43 0.43 21.46
N ALA A 292 3.92 -0.65 22.10
CA ALA A 292 3.66 -0.84 23.52
C ALA A 292 4.22 0.37 24.29
N LYS A 293 3.36 1.05 25.04
CA LYS A 293 3.76 2.11 25.98
C LYS A 293 4.62 1.48 27.09
N THR A 294 5.87 1.20 26.80
CA THR A 294 6.85 0.63 27.74
C THR A 294 7.50 1.69 28.62
N ARG A 295 6.91 2.88 28.73
CA ARG A 295 7.37 3.87 29.71
C ARG A 295 6.38 3.93 30.87
N PRO A 296 6.87 3.76 32.11
CA PRO A 296 6.03 4.02 33.28
C PRO A 296 5.54 5.46 33.18
N SER A 297 4.23 5.67 33.38
CA SER A 297 3.66 7.00 33.56
C SER A 297 4.36 7.68 34.72
N LEU A 298 5.36 8.48 34.44
CA LEU A 298 5.86 9.46 35.39
C LEU A 298 4.76 10.50 35.59
N GLY A 299 4.01 10.36 36.66
CA GLY A 299 3.15 11.35 37.28
C GLY A 299 2.09 12.00 36.38
N ALA A 300 0.87 12.08 36.87
CA ALA A 300 -0.25 12.84 36.27
C ALA A 300 0.18 14.30 35.96
N GLY A 301 0.69 14.56 34.78
CA GLY A 301 1.15 15.89 34.35
C GLY A 301 1.93 15.94 33.03
N ALA A 302 2.55 14.85 32.60
CA ALA A 302 3.22 14.81 31.31
C ALA A 302 2.18 14.54 30.21
N ARG A 303 1.74 15.58 29.50
CA ARG A 303 0.94 15.45 28.27
C ARG A 303 1.76 14.69 27.25
N GLU A 304 1.25 13.53 26.82
CA GLU A 304 1.81 12.77 25.70
C GLU A 304 1.82 13.66 24.44
N GLU A 305 3.00 13.99 23.95
CA GLU A 305 3.15 14.71 22.69
C GLU A 305 2.96 13.73 21.53
N SER A 306 1.74 13.62 21.03
CA SER A 306 1.41 12.94 19.78
C SER A 306 1.72 13.86 18.59
N ALA A 307 1.91 13.29 17.39
CA ALA A 307 2.08 14.07 16.15
C ALA A 307 0.95 15.10 15.99
N LEU A 308 -0.29 14.71 16.27
CA LEU A 308 -1.45 15.60 16.23
C LEU A 308 -1.33 16.77 17.24
N HIS A 309 -0.83 16.51 18.44
CA HIS A 309 -0.64 17.57 19.46
C HIS A 309 0.48 18.53 19.04
N MET A 310 1.55 18.00 18.48
CA MET A 310 2.66 18.79 17.96
C MET A 310 2.22 19.69 16.80
N PHE A 311 1.46 19.17 15.84
CA PHE A 311 0.89 19.99 14.77
C PHE A 311 0.00 21.11 15.31
N LYS A 312 -0.89 20.83 16.25
CA LYS A 312 -1.72 21.85 16.91
C LYS A 312 -0.88 22.91 17.63
N GLN A 313 0.23 22.53 18.29
CA GLN A 313 1.12 23.48 18.94
C GLN A 313 1.92 24.34 17.93
N MET A 314 2.37 23.74 16.83
CA MET A 314 3.07 24.46 15.76
C MET A 314 2.15 25.48 15.11
N ASP A 315 0.91 25.13 14.82
CA ASP A 315 -0.11 26.04 14.27
C ASP A 315 -0.40 27.21 15.21
N LEU A 316 -0.51 26.96 16.52
CA LEU A 316 -0.74 28.00 17.53
C LEU A 316 0.45 28.93 17.76
N ARG A 317 1.68 28.49 17.55
CA ARG A 317 2.90 29.25 17.87
C ARG A 317 3.64 29.82 16.68
N GLY A 318 3.30 29.43 15.46
CA GLY A 318 3.91 29.92 14.22
C GLY A 318 5.42 29.64 14.09
N LYS A 319 6.02 28.80 14.94
CA LYS A 319 7.44 28.42 14.89
C LYS A 319 7.61 26.97 15.32
N ALA A 320 8.31 26.19 14.49
CA ALA A 320 8.86 24.89 14.90
C ALA A 320 10.04 25.12 15.88
N LYS A 321 10.09 24.37 16.97
CA LYS A 321 11.31 24.24 17.76
C LYS A 321 12.24 23.27 17.04
N ASP A 322 13.49 23.65 16.82
CA ASP A 322 14.51 22.86 16.08
C ASP A 322 14.83 21.48 16.72
N ASP A 323 14.27 21.14 17.87
CA ASP A 323 14.58 19.91 18.61
C ASP A 323 13.31 19.15 19.04
N THR A 324 12.28 19.14 18.20
CA THR A 324 11.02 18.42 18.51
C THR A 324 11.11 16.98 18.05
N ARG A 325 11.41 16.05 18.98
CA ARG A 325 11.40 14.61 18.73
C ARG A 325 10.07 14.01 19.18
N LEU A 326 9.42 13.23 18.30
CA LEU A 326 8.24 12.46 18.66
C LEU A 326 8.60 11.30 19.58
N ASN A 327 7.65 10.89 20.41
CA ASN A 327 7.78 9.69 21.26
C ASN A 327 7.54 8.37 20.48
N THR A 328 7.37 8.45 19.17
CA THR A 328 7.16 7.32 18.25
C THR A 328 8.47 6.85 17.62
N THR A 329 8.50 5.58 17.21
CA THR A 329 9.66 5.01 16.50
C THR A 329 9.89 5.71 15.18
N HIS A 330 8.86 5.93 14.35
CA HIS A 330 8.93 6.82 13.20
C HIS A 330 8.84 8.29 13.65
N GLN A 331 9.61 9.15 13.01
CA GLN A 331 9.65 10.59 13.32
C GLN A 331 8.93 11.44 12.26
N ASN A 332 8.38 10.81 11.24
CA ASN A 332 7.58 11.44 10.19
C ASN A 332 6.60 10.40 9.63
N THR A 333 5.74 10.82 8.70
CA THR A 333 4.69 10.03 8.08
C THR A 333 5.19 8.65 7.62
N ILE A 334 4.43 7.61 7.96
CA ILE A 334 4.62 6.27 7.43
C ILE A 334 3.89 6.19 6.09
N ASN A 335 4.61 5.88 5.01
CA ASN A 335 4.04 5.79 3.66
C ASN A 335 3.51 4.40 3.33
N THR A 336 4.21 3.35 3.80
CA THR A 336 3.91 1.97 3.40
C THR A 336 3.96 1.03 4.59
N VAL A 337 2.95 0.16 4.66
CA VAL A 337 2.88 -1.00 5.58
C VAL A 337 2.85 -2.27 4.74
N ARG A 338 3.69 -3.27 5.06
CA ARG A 338 3.73 -4.55 4.36
C ARG A 338 3.87 -5.73 5.31
N VAL A 339 3.33 -6.88 4.95
CA VAL A 339 3.57 -8.14 5.67
C VAL A 339 5.05 -8.51 5.51
N PHE A 340 5.72 -8.74 6.64
CA PHE A 340 7.13 -9.15 6.64
C PHE A 340 7.29 -10.65 6.92
N GLU A 341 6.60 -11.19 7.92
CA GLU A 341 6.64 -12.62 8.27
C GLU A 341 5.22 -13.13 8.56
N GLY A 342 4.91 -14.32 8.06
CA GLY A 342 3.57 -14.89 8.06
C GLY A 342 2.87 -14.68 6.72
N SER A 343 1.55 -14.71 6.74
CA SER A 343 0.68 -14.42 5.59
C SER A 343 -0.37 -13.40 5.99
N ALA A 344 -1.22 -12.99 5.05
CA ALA A 344 -2.35 -12.14 5.37
C ALA A 344 -3.34 -12.82 6.34
N ASP A 345 -3.41 -14.17 6.35
CA ASP A 345 -4.23 -14.95 7.29
C ASP A 345 -3.68 -14.98 8.72
N GLY A 346 -2.39 -14.65 8.90
CA GLY A 346 -1.73 -14.63 10.20
C GLY A 346 -0.38 -13.92 10.12
N VAL A 347 -0.38 -12.61 10.30
CA VAL A 347 0.82 -11.76 10.29
C VAL A 347 1.54 -11.92 11.62
N LYS A 348 2.79 -12.39 11.58
CA LYS A 348 3.69 -12.45 12.75
C LYS A 348 4.52 -11.19 12.88
N LYS A 349 4.99 -10.68 11.74
CA LYS A 349 5.71 -9.41 11.65
C LYS A 349 5.28 -8.63 10.43
N PHE A 350 5.27 -7.33 10.57
CA PHE A 350 5.05 -6.41 9.47
C PHE A 350 6.15 -5.34 9.42
N SER A 351 6.33 -4.74 8.26
CA SER A 351 7.29 -3.65 8.06
C SER A 351 6.59 -2.35 7.74
N THR A 352 7.21 -1.25 8.17
CA THR A 352 6.79 0.10 7.83
C THR A 352 7.97 0.88 7.27
N SER A 353 7.71 1.76 6.31
CA SER A 353 8.69 2.74 5.85
C SER A 353 8.04 4.11 5.69
N GLY A 354 8.82 5.17 5.81
CA GLY A 354 8.26 6.51 5.85
C GLY A 354 9.18 7.62 5.35
N VAL A 355 8.68 8.82 5.47
CA VAL A 355 9.35 10.06 5.07
C VAL A 355 10.63 10.32 5.87
N ASP A 356 10.76 9.73 7.05
CA ASP A 356 11.94 9.83 7.92
C ASP A 356 13.13 8.93 7.46
N GLY A 357 13.00 8.23 6.33
CA GLY A 357 14.04 7.35 5.81
C GLY A 357 14.26 6.07 6.62
N ARG A 358 13.36 5.74 7.54
CA ARG A 358 13.42 4.54 8.36
C ARG A 358 12.63 3.41 7.73
N LEU A 359 13.18 2.22 7.86
CA LEU A 359 12.47 0.95 7.72
C LEU A 359 12.39 0.32 9.11
N VAL A 360 11.19 -0.03 9.55
CA VAL A 360 10.97 -0.62 10.88
C VAL A 360 10.23 -1.94 10.72
N ILE A 361 10.72 -2.99 11.39
CA ILE A 361 10.09 -4.31 11.43
C ILE A 361 9.48 -4.50 12.82
N TRP A 362 8.18 -4.72 12.84
CA TRP A 362 7.36 -4.87 14.03
C TRP A 362 7.01 -6.34 14.26
N THR A 363 7.00 -6.78 15.51
CA THR A 363 6.48 -8.09 15.92
C THR A 363 5.12 -7.89 16.60
N LEU A 364 4.10 -8.65 16.15
CA LEU A 364 2.73 -8.63 16.68
C LEU A 364 2.57 -9.52 17.89
#